data_38f0d02a585e5c3cebc908d1085b9bfd
#
_entry.id   38f0d02a585e5c3cebc908d1085b9bfd
#
_cell.length_a   1.000
_cell.length_b   1.000
_cell.length_c   1.000
_cell.angle_alpha   90.00
_cell.angle_beta   90.00
_cell.angle_gamma   90.00
#
_symmetry.space_group_name_H-M   'P 1'
#
loop_
_entity.id
_entity.type
_entity.pdbx_description
1 polymer ?
#
loop_
_entity_poly.entity_id
_entity_poly.type
_entity_poly.pdbx_seq_one_letter_code
_entity_poly.pdbx_strand_id
1 'polypeptide(L)'
;MAKYGRILLKLSGEVLAGEGSFGIDPARVKALAAEVAEVARTGVQIGLVVGGGNFFRGVAAAAQNMDRVAADHMGMLATVINALALQDALEKQGVPTRVMTAIEMHEVAEPYIRRRAIRHLEKGRIVIFAAGTSNPYFSTDTAATLRGLEIHAEVVAKATRVDGVYDKDPLKNADAVKFTEIGYSDVLSKNLRVMDASAVAMCRDNKLSIVVFNLNVYGNIMRMAMGEPIGTLIH
;
A
#
# COMPACT_ATOMS: atom_id res chain seq x y z
N MET A 1 -10.21 9.79 19.40
CA MET A 1 -10.81 8.75 18.54
C MET A 1 -10.14 8.81 17.17
N ALA A 2 -9.98 7.68 16.48
CA ALA A 2 -9.45 7.67 15.12
C ALA A 2 -10.34 8.50 14.19
N LYS A 3 -9.73 9.21 13.24
CA LYS A 3 -10.46 9.96 12.21
C LYS A 3 -11.12 9.02 11.21
N TYR A 4 -10.43 7.90 10.90
CA TYR A 4 -10.86 6.93 9.92
C TYR A 4 -11.24 5.62 10.59
N GLY A 5 -12.43 5.11 10.32
CA GLY A 5 -12.89 3.80 10.80
C GLY A 5 -12.34 2.64 9.97
N ARG A 6 -12.08 2.87 8.67
CA ARG A 6 -11.48 1.88 7.76
C ARG A 6 -10.50 2.54 6.81
N ILE A 7 -9.30 2.01 6.76
CA ILE A 7 -8.21 2.50 5.90
C ILE A 7 -7.73 1.41 4.94
N LEU A 8 -7.22 1.81 3.79
CA LEU A 8 -6.34 0.97 2.99
C LEU A 8 -4.92 1.49 3.08
N LEU A 9 -4.02 0.74 3.71
CA LEU A 9 -2.61 1.05 3.82
C LEU A 9 -1.84 0.42 2.66
N LYS A 10 -1.19 1.25 1.84
CA LYS A 10 -0.33 0.80 0.75
C LYS A 10 1.14 0.97 1.10
N LEU A 11 1.89 -0.11 1.02
CA LEU A 11 3.32 -0.18 1.29
C LEU A 11 4.12 -0.51 0.02
N SER A 12 5.30 0.09 -0.14
CA SER A 12 6.26 -0.39 -1.13
C SER A 12 6.91 -1.69 -0.62
N GLY A 13 7.11 -2.68 -1.49
CA GLY A 13 7.85 -3.89 -1.13
C GLY A 13 9.28 -3.61 -0.65
N GLU A 14 9.91 -2.55 -1.17
CA GLU A 14 11.26 -2.13 -0.77
C GLU A 14 11.39 -1.84 0.73
N VAL A 15 10.30 -1.46 1.38
CA VAL A 15 10.29 -1.23 2.83
C VAL A 15 10.60 -2.50 3.61
N LEU A 16 10.27 -3.68 3.05
CA LEU A 16 10.51 -4.96 3.69
C LEU A 16 11.95 -5.47 3.55
N ALA A 17 12.72 -4.89 2.63
CA ALA A 17 14.14 -5.24 2.44
C ALA A 17 15.08 -4.59 3.48
N GLY A 18 14.55 -3.70 4.34
CA GLY A 18 15.35 -2.99 5.32
C GLY A 18 16.40 -2.07 4.66
N GLU A 19 17.64 -2.17 5.10
CA GLU A 19 18.79 -1.46 4.50
C GLU A 19 19.27 -2.13 3.21
N GLY A 20 18.86 -3.38 2.99
CA GLY A 20 19.16 -4.12 1.75
C GLY A 20 18.30 -3.62 0.58
N SER A 21 18.72 -3.98 -0.63
CA SER A 21 17.97 -3.67 -1.85
C SER A 21 17.10 -4.84 -2.32
N PHE A 22 17.23 -6.02 -1.71
CA PHE A 22 16.61 -7.27 -2.15
C PHE A 22 16.16 -8.13 -0.98
N GLY A 23 15.04 -8.85 -1.16
CA GLY A 23 14.54 -9.83 -0.20
C GLY A 23 13.73 -9.23 0.93
N ILE A 24 13.68 -9.94 2.05
CA ILE A 24 12.94 -9.57 3.26
C ILE A 24 13.90 -9.50 4.43
N ASP A 25 13.90 -8.39 5.15
CA ASP A 25 14.56 -8.24 6.44
C ASP A 25 13.55 -8.56 7.57
N PRO A 26 13.76 -9.65 8.33
CA PRO A 26 12.85 -10.04 9.40
C PRO A 26 12.69 -8.98 10.49
N ALA A 27 13.74 -8.22 10.82
CA ALA A 27 13.68 -7.17 11.82
C ALA A 27 12.79 -6.01 11.36
N ARG A 28 12.93 -5.60 10.08
CA ARG A 28 12.09 -4.56 9.48
C ARG A 28 10.63 -4.98 9.40
N VAL A 29 10.35 -6.21 8.97
CA VAL A 29 8.98 -6.74 8.93
C VAL A 29 8.36 -6.78 10.33
N LYS A 30 9.11 -7.22 11.34
CA LYS A 30 8.65 -7.24 12.75
C LYS A 30 8.32 -5.83 13.25
N ALA A 31 9.18 -4.85 12.99
CA ALA A 31 8.97 -3.45 13.40
C ALA A 31 7.71 -2.86 12.72
N LEU A 32 7.55 -3.07 11.42
CA LEU A 32 6.38 -2.61 10.68
C LEU A 32 5.10 -3.29 11.17
N ALA A 33 5.13 -4.60 11.42
CA ALA A 33 3.99 -5.33 11.95
C ALA A 33 3.57 -4.82 13.34
N ALA A 34 4.53 -4.42 14.18
CA ALA A 34 4.24 -3.82 15.48
C ALA A 34 3.46 -2.50 15.34
N GLU A 35 3.93 -1.58 14.48
CA GLU A 35 3.23 -0.31 14.23
C GLU A 35 1.80 -0.52 13.67
N VAL A 36 1.65 -1.42 12.70
CA VAL A 36 0.33 -1.74 12.12
C VAL A 36 -0.60 -2.37 13.17
N ALA A 37 -0.06 -3.25 14.02
CA ALA A 37 -0.80 -3.88 15.10
C ALA A 37 -1.27 -2.87 16.15
N GLU A 38 -0.47 -1.85 16.48
CA GLU A 38 -0.87 -0.75 17.37
C GLU A 38 -2.11 -0.03 16.83
N VAL A 39 -2.13 0.29 15.53
CA VAL A 39 -3.28 0.94 14.89
C VAL A 39 -4.50 0.01 14.91
N ALA A 40 -4.35 -1.27 14.60
CA ALA A 40 -5.46 -2.23 14.62
C ALA A 40 -6.11 -2.33 16.00
N ARG A 41 -5.32 -2.29 17.08
CA ARG A 41 -5.84 -2.33 18.46
C ARG A 41 -6.67 -1.12 18.85
N THR A 42 -6.60 -0.01 18.10
CA THR A 42 -7.51 1.15 18.31
C THR A 42 -8.92 0.92 17.76
N GLY A 43 -9.16 -0.20 17.05
CA GLY A 43 -10.42 -0.52 16.41
C GLY A 43 -10.51 -0.10 14.94
N VAL A 44 -9.47 0.54 14.39
CA VAL A 44 -9.38 0.88 12.96
C VAL A 44 -9.29 -0.40 12.14
N GLN A 45 -10.15 -0.54 11.15
CA GLN A 45 -10.14 -1.66 10.21
C GLN A 45 -9.10 -1.41 9.12
N ILE A 46 -8.18 -2.36 8.93
CA ILE A 46 -7.02 -2.17 8.05
C ILE A 46 -7.06 -3.18 6.90
N GLY A 47 -7.26 -2.68 5.67
CA GLY A 47 -6.84 -3.37 4.45
C GLY A 47 -5.40 -2.96 4.13
N LEU A 48 -4.57 -3.90 3.71
CA LEU A 48 -3.17 -3.67 3.41
C LEU A 48 -2.82 -4.19 2.02
N VAL A 49 -2.10 -3.38 1.24
CA VAL A 49 -1.51 -3.77 -0.04
C VAL A 49 -0.01 -3.54 0.04
N VAL A 50 0.78 -4.56 -0.29
CA VAL A 50 2.23 -4.47 -0.34
C VAL A 50 2.74 -4.74 -1.76
N GLY A 51 3.70 -3.91 -2.22
CA GLY A 51 4.36 -4.11 -3.51
C GLY A 51 5.35 -5.29 -3.50
N GLY A 52 5.81 -5.71 -4.68
CA GLY A 52 6.80 -6.78 -4.88
C GLY A 52 8.21 -6.30 -5.24
N GLY A 53 8.46 -4.97 -5.18
CA GLY A 53 9.67 -4.34 -5.73
C GLY A 53 10.99 -4.73 -5.05
N ASN A 54 10.93 -5.35 -3.87
CA ASN A 54 12.10 -5.93 -3.18
C ASN A 54 12.55 -7.27 -3.76
N PHE A 55 11.71 -7.93 -4.55
CA PHE A 55 12.07 -9.16 -5.28
C PHE A 55 12.16 -8.94 -6.77
N PHE A 56 11.18 -8.23 -7.33
CA PHE A 56 11.07 -8.13 -8.78
C PHE A 56 10.39 -6.83 -9.22
N ARG A 57 10.96 -6.17 -10.23
CA ARG A 57 10.41 -4.96 -10.85
C ARG A 57 10.12 -5.23 -12.33
N GLY A 58 8.86 -5.49 -12.68
CA GLY A 58 8.44 -5.84 -14.03
C GLY A 58 8.84 -4.82 -15.11
N VAL A 59 8.75 -3.51 -14.80
CA VAL A 59 9.15 -2.45 -15.74
C VAL A 59 10.66 -2.51 -16.04
N ALA A 60 11.49 -2.72 -15.02
CA ALA A 60 12.95 -2.82 -15.20
C ALA A 60 13.34 -4.11 -15.94
N ALA A 61 12.63 -5.22 -15.69
CA ALA A 61 12.86 -6.48 -16.38
C ALA A 61 12.40 -6.44 -17.84
N ALA A 62 11.28 -5.79 -18.15
CA ALA A 62 10.81 -5.57 -19.51
C ALA A 62 11.81 -4.73 -20.33
N ALA A 63 12.46 -3.75 -19.70
CA ALA A 63 13.53 -2.97 -20.32
C ALA A 63 14.77 -3.82 -20.67
N GLN A 64 14.92 -5.02 -20.08
CA GLN A 64 15.96 -6.02 -20.35
C GLN A 64 15.48 -7.16 -21.27
N ASN A 65 14.52 -6.90 -22.16
CA ASN A 65 13.92 -7.84 -23.12
C ASN A 65 13.11 -9.00 -22.51
N MET A 66 12.70 -8.92 -21.24
CA MET A 66 11.73 -9.87 -20.71
C MET A 66 10.31 -9.52 -21.18
N ASP A 67 9.49 -10.51 -21.46
CA ASP A 67 8.07 -10.27 -21.74
C ASP A 67 7.40 -9.54 -20.58
N ARG A 68 6.70 -8.45 -20.89
CA ARG A 68 6.08 -7.58 -19.88
C ARG A 68 5.03 -8.31 -19.03
N VAL A 69 4.24 -9.17 -19.66
CA VAL A 69 3.18 -9.93 -18.97
C VAL A 69 3.80 -10.92 -17.99
N ALA A 70 4.84 -11.66 -18.42
CA ALA A 70 5.58 -12.56 -17.55
C ALA A 70 6.23 -11.81 -16.37
N ALA A 71 6.84 -10.67 -16.65
CA ALA A 71 7.46 -9.81 -15.64
C ALA A 71 6.45 -9.29 -14.60
N ASP A 72 5.27 -8.87 -15.04
CA ASP A 72 4.22 -8.40 -14.14
C ASP A 72 3.65 -9.54 -13.28
N HIS A 73 3.49 -10.75 -13.83
CA HIS A 73 3.10 -11.94 -13.04
C HIS A 73 4.15 -12.29 -11.96
N MET A 74 5.44 -12.22 -12.29
CA MET A 74 6.50 -12.41 -11.29
C MET A 74 6.42 -11.36 -10.18
N GLY A 75 6.14 -10.09 -10.52
CA GLY A 75 5.88 -9.03 -9.55
C GLY A 75 4.66 -9.30 -8.66
N MET A 76 3.59 -9.85 -9.24
CA MET A 76 2.40 -10.25 -8.48
C MET A 76 2.72 -11.37 -7.47
N LEU A 77 3.46 -12.41 -7.89
CA LEU A 77 3.91 -13.48 -6.99
C LEU A 77 4.83 -12.95 -5.88
N ALA A 78 5.69 -12.00 -6.18
CA ALA A 78 6.53 -11.32 -5.18
C ALA A 78 5.69 -10.61 -4.09
N THR A 79 4.53 -10.05 -4.46
CA THR A 79 3.61 -9.47 -3.45
C THR A 79 3.02 -10.52 -2.53
N VAL A 80 2.82 -11.74 -3.01
CA VAL A 80 2.32 -12.86 -2.20
C VAL A 80 3.35 -13.26 -1.15
N ILE A 81 4.63 -13.37 -1.52
CA ILE A 81 5.73 -13.66 -0.59
C ILE A 81 5.75 -12.59 0.53
N ASN A 82 5.67 -11.32 0.17
CA ASN A 82 5.63 -10.22 1.12
C ASN A 82 4.40 -10.25 2.03
N ALA A 83 3.24 -10.60 1.48
CA ALA A 83 2.00 -10.70 2.24
C ALA A 83 2.05 -11.81 3.30
N LEU A 84 2.62 -12.98 2.96
CA LEU A 84 2.80 -14.08 3.91
C LEU A 84 3.77 -13.71 5.04
N ALA A 85 4.86 -13.02 4.74
CA ALA A 85 5.81 -12.56 5.75
C ALA A 85 5.16 -11.55 6.72
N LEU A 86 4.35 -10.63 6.19
CA LEU A 86 3.60 -9.66 7.01
C LEU A 86 2.50 -10.35 7.83
N GLN A 87 1.80 -11.34 7.28
CA GLN A 87 0.81 -12.11 8.01
C GLN A 87 1.43 -12.79 9.23
N ASP A 88 2.51 -13.55 9.04
CA ASP A 88 3.23 -14.23 10.13
C ASP A 88 3.65 -13.24 11.22
N ALA A 89 4.21 -12.09 10.81
CA ALA A 89 4.66 -11.08 11.76
C ALA A 89 3.51 -10.41 12.52
N LEU A 90 2.38 -10.12 11.87
CA LEU A 90 1.19 -9.53 12.50
C LEU A 90 0.52 -10.53 13.46
N GLU A 91 0.41 -11.80 13.09
CA GLU A 91 -0.15 -12.84 13.95
C GLU A 91 0.73 -13.08 15.17
N LYS A 92 2.05 -12.97 15.06
CA LYS A 92 2.98 -12.94 16.20
C LYS A 92 2.82 -11.72 17.11
N GLN A 93 2.24 -10.62 16.61
CA GLN A 93 1.80 -9.47 17.43
C GLN A 93 0.41 -9.68 18.07
N GLY A 94 -0.21 -10.83 17.89
CA GLY A 94 -1.54 -11.15 18.42
C GLY A 94 -2.70 -10.54 17.61
N VAL A 95 -2.45 -10.07 16.37
CA VAL A 95 -3.51 -9.50 15.52
C VAL A 95 -3.89 -10.52 14.44
N PRO A 96 -5.11 -11.08 14.47
CA PRO A 96 -5.56 -12.02 13.45
C PRO A 96 -5.51 -11.39 12.06
N THR A 97 -4.84 -12.04 11.13
CA THR A 97 -4.61 -11.52 9.78
C THR A 97 -5.03 -12.53 8.72
N ARG A 98 -5.48 -12.07 7.56
CA ARG A 98 -5.81 -12.91 6.41
C ARG A 98 -5.16 -12.38 5.15
N VAL A 99 -4.45 -13.24 4.43
CA VAL A 99 -3.98 -12.96 3.06
C VAL A 99 -5.06 -13.39 2.08
N MET A 100 -5.45 -12.48 1.20
CA MET A 100 -6.39 -12.75 0.11
C MET A 100 -5.72 -12.41 -1.22
N THR A 101 -5.71 -13.36 -2.17
CA THR A 101 -5.02 -13.22 -3.45
C THR A 101 -5.97 -13.04 -4.61
N ALA A 102 -5.59 -12.19 -5.56
CA ALA A 102 -6.32 -12.00 -6.82
C ALA A 102 -6.05 -13.14 -7.84
N ILE A 103 -4.95 -13.89 -7.67
CA ILE A 103 -4.65 -15.12 -8.41
C ILE A 103 -4.97 -16.29 -7.50
N GLU A 104 -5.70 -17.30 -7.98
CA GLU A 104 -6.07 -18.47 -7.19
C GLU A 104 -4.85 -19.30 -6.81
N MET A 105 -4.68 -19.55 -5.50
CA MET A 105 -3.63 -20.37 -4.92
C MET A 105 -4.11 -20.91 -3.56
N HIS A 106 -5.11 -21.75 -3.60
CA HIS A 106 -5.91 -22.19 -2.44
C HIS A 106 -5.08 -22.75 -1.28
N GLU A 107 -3.95 -23.41 -1.56
CA GLU A 107 -3.07 -23.99 -0.56
C GLU A 107 -2.24 -22.92 0.19
N VAL A 108 -2.16 -21.70 -0.33
CA VAL A 108 -1.28 -20.65 0.19
C VAL A 108 -2.07 -19.51 0.82
N ALA A 109 -3.18 -19.08 0.19
CA ALA A 109 -3.96 -17.94 0.63
C ALA A 109 -5.44 -18.03 0.19
N GLU A 110 -6.31 -17.29 0.85
CA GLU A 110 -7.72 -17.24 0.48
C GLU A 110 -7.90 -16.55 -0.89
N PRO A 111 -8.75 -17.06 -1.79
CA PRO A 111 -9.11 -16.31 -2.98
C PRO A 111 -9.86 -15.03 -2.60
N TYR A 112 -9.56 -13.94 -3.31
CA TYR A 112 -10.20 -12.67 -3.05
C TYR A 112 -11.69 -12.71 -3.41
N ILE A 113 -12.53 -12.56 -2.41
CA ILE A 113 -13.97 -12.34 -2.53
C ILE A 113 -14.33 -11.12 -1.71
N ARG A 114 -14.80 -10.05 -2.35
CA ARG A 114 -15.09 -8.75 -1.71
C ARG A 114 -15.87 -8.87 -0.39
N ARG A 115 -16.99 -9.61 -0.38
CA ARG A 115 -17.82 -9.76 0.82
C ARG A 115 -17.09 -10.49 1.95
N ARG A 116 -16.21 -11.42 1.62
CA ARG A 116 -15.38 -12.13 2.60
C ARG A 116 -14.33 -11.20 3.21
N ALA A 117 -13.69 -10.36 2.38
CA ALA A 117 -12.74 -9.35 2.85
C ALA A 117 -13.40 -8.36 3.84
N ILE A 118 -14.58 -7.82 3.48
CA ILE A 118 -15.35 -6.94 4.38
C ILE A 118 -15.68 -7.66 5.69
N ARG A 119 -16.13 -8.93 5.63
CA ARG A 119 -16.45 -9.70 6.83
C ARG A 119 -15.22 -9.95 7.72
N HIS A 120 -14.03 -10.11 7.15
CA HIS A 120 -12.80 -10.20 7.94
C HIS A 120 -12.50 -8.87 8.66
N LEU A 121 -12.59 -7.75 7.97
CA LEU A 121 -12.38 -6.41 8.53
C LEU A 121 -13.39 -6.12 9.68
N GLU A 122 -14.66 -6.42 9.49
CA GLU A 122 -15.71 -6.28 10.52
C GLU A 122 -15.45 -7.13 11.77
N LYS A 123 -14.74 -8.26 11.64
CA LYS A 123 -14.29 -9.12 12.75
C LYS A 123 -12.97 -8.64 13.39
N GLY A 124 -12.48 -7.44 13.06
CA GLY A 124 -11.23 -6.89 13.58
C GLY A 124 -9.97 -7.60 13.07
N ARG A 125 -10.06 -8.31 11.93
CA ARG A 125 -8.90 -8.93 11.26
C ARG A 125 -8.29 -7.95 10.29
N ILE A 126 -6.96 -7.94 10.20
CA ILE A 126 -6.28 -7.27 9.08
C ILE A 126 -6.44 -8.14 7.83
N VAL A 127 -6.70 -7.51 6.69
CA VAL A 127 -6.74 -8.19 5.40
C VAL A 127 -5.60 -7.68 4.53
N ILE A 128 -4.71 -8.58 4.10
CA ILE A 128 -3.62 -8.26 3.17
C ILE A 128 -4.04 -8.72 1.78
N PHE A 129 -4.15 -7.77 0.85
CA PHE A 129 -4.49 -8.04 -0.54
C PHE A 129 -3.21 -8.27 -1.35
N ALA A 130 -3.03 -9.46 -1.88
CA ALA A 130 -1.86 -9.89 -2.64
C ALA A 130 -2.21 -10.20 -4.10
N ALA A 131 -1.19 -10.36 -4.94
CA ALA A 131 -1.26 -10.58 -6.38
C ALA A 131 -1.91 -9.41 -7.15
N GLY A 132 -1.87 -8.19 -6.58
CA GLY A 132 -2.31 -6.97 -7.27
C GLY A 132 -3.76 -7.00 -7.72
N THR A 133 -3.99 -6.71 -9.00
CA THR A 133 -5.29 -6.81 -9.66
C THR A 133 -5.49 -8.15 -10.39
N SER A 134 -4.50 -9.02 -10.43
CA SER A 134 -4.34 -10.19 -11.32
C SER A 134 -4.17 -9.85 -12.82
N ASN A 135 -4.22 -8.58 -13.19
CA ASN A 135 -4.07 -8.14 -14.56
C ASN A 135 -2.70 -7.48 -14.76
N PRO A 136 -1.91 -7.92 -15.76
CA PRO A 136 -0.69 -7.23 -16.17
C PRO A 136 -0.93 -5.77 -16.54
N TYR A 137 0.12 -4.97 -16.58
CA TYR A 137 0.13 -3.52 -16.83
C TYR A 137 -0.40 -2.63 -15.70
N PHE A 138 -1.05 -3.18 -14.68
CA PHE A 138 -1.49 -2.43 -13.50
C PHE A 138 -0.49 -2.53 -12.36
N SER A 139 -0.25 -1.42 -11.69
CA SER A 139 0.63 -1.37 -10.53
C SER A 139 -0.09 -1.72 -9.23
N THR A 140 0.70 -1.81 -8.14
CA THR A 140 0.15 -1.95 -6.78
C THR A 140 -0.55 -0.69 -6.28
N ASP A 141 -0.31 0.49 -6.85
CA ASP A 141 -1.07 1.70 -6.55
C ASP A 141 -2.50 1.59 -7.08
N THR A 142 -2.65 1.11 -8.33
CA THR A 142 -3.97 0.81 -8.91
C THR A 142 -4.70 -0.28 -8.12
N ALA A 143 -3.98 -1.35 -7.73
CA ALA A 143 -4.56 -2.39 -6.89
C ALA A 143 -5.02 -1.84 -5.53
N ALA A 144 -4.23 -0.99 -4.88
CA ALA A 144 -4.59 -0.38 -3.60
C ALA A 144 -5.86 0.46 -3.70
N THR A 145 -5.96 1.29 -4.74
CA THR A 145 -7.16 2.10 -5.00
C THR A 145 -8.39 1.21 -5.23
N LEU A 146 -8.27 0.20 -6.11
CA LEU A 146 -9.37 -0.72 -6.40
C LEU A 146 -9.85 -1.43 -5.12
N ARG A 147 -8.94 -2.02 -4.35
CA ARG A 147 -9.29 -2.70 -3.09
C ARG A 147 -9.86 -1.73 -2.05
N GLY A 148 -9.31 -0.50 -1.98
CA GLY A 148 -9.83 0.55 -1.10
C GLY A 148 -11.30 0.86 -1.36
N LEU A 149 -11.66 1.04 -2.63
CA LEU A 149 -13.05 1.27 -3.06
C LEU A 149 -13.95 0.06 -2.74
N GLU A 150 -13.50 -1.15 -3.09
CA GLU A 150 -14.26 -2.38 -2.90
C GLU A 150 -14.57 -2.67 -1.43
N ILE A 151 -13.67 -2.35 -0.51
CA ILE A 151 -13.88 -2.55 0.93
C ILE A 151 -14.49 -1.32 1.62
N HIS A 152 -14.82 -0.25 0.88
CA HIS A 152 -15.29 1.01 1.45
C HIS A 152 -14.30 1.62 2.44
N ALA A 153 -13.03 1.68 2.09
CA ALA A 153 -12.05 2.44 2.85
C ALA A 153 -12.34 3.94 2.74
N GLU A 154 -12.15 4.67 3.83
CA GLU A 154 -12.36 6.12 3.89
C GLU A 154 -11.15 6.89 3.33
N VAL A 155 -9.99 6.23 3.26
CA VAL A 155 -8.75 6.78 2.75
C VAL A 155 -7.81 5.69 2.22
N VAL A 156 -7.06 6.01 1.16
CA VAL A 156 -5.88 5.25 0.75
C VAL A 156 -4.65 5.94 1.36
N ALA A 157 -4.01 5.27 2.29
CA ALA A 157 -2.82 5.74 2.97
C ALA A 157 -1.57 5.20 2.25
N LYS A 158 -0.93 6.03 1.43
CA LYS A 158 0.29 5.67 0.72
C LYS A 158 1.52 5.99 1.56
N ALA A 159 2.11 4.97 2.13
CA ALA A 159 3.35 5.06 2.87
C ALA A 159 4.57 5.05 1.92
N THR A 160 5.43 6.06 2.01
CA THR A 160 6.58 6.28 1.13
C THR A 160 7.86 6.59 1.92
N ARG A 161 8.97 6.81 1.21
CA ARG A 161 10.23 7.28 1.82
C ARG A 161 10.28 8.80 1.98
N VAL A 162 9.42 9.54 1.26
CA VAL A 162 9.30 10.99 1.35
C VAL A 162 8.08 11.37 2.17
N ASP A 163 8.07 12.55 2.75
CA ASP A 163 7.07 12.99 3.72
C ASP A 163 5.83 13.63 3.08
N GLY A 164 5.65 13.51 1.77
CA GLY A 164 4.48 14.04 1.07
C GLY A 164 4.69 14.16 -0.43
N VAL A 165 3.82 14.92 -1.07
CA VAL A 165 3.86 15.27 -2.49
C VAL A 165 4.55 16.62 -2.66
N TYR A 166 5.44 16.71 -3.65
CA TYR A 166 6.20 17.90 -3.98
C TYR A 166 5.95 18.34 -5.42
N ASP A 167 6.20 19.60 -5.70
CA ASP A 167 6.13 20.17 -7.06
C ASP A 167 7.18 19.58 -8.00
N LYS A 168 8.29 19.08 -7.45
CA LYS A 168 9.39 18.39 -8.13
C LYS A 168 10.06 17.40 -7.17
N ASP A 169 10.96 16.57 -7.70
CA ASP A 169 11.64 15.53 -6.90
C ASP A 169 12.50 16.14 -5.79
N PRO A 170 12.14 15.99 -4.49
CA PRO A 170 12.88 16.60 -3.39
C PRO A 170 14.28 15.99 -3.18
N LEU A 171 14.55 14.78 -3.69
CA LEU A 171 15.85 14.15 -3.62
C LEU A 171 16.86 14.75 -4.62
N LYS A 172 16.36 15.44 -5.64
CA LYS A 172 17.17 16.06 -6.70
C LYS A 172 17.15 17.58 -6.63
N ASN A 173 16.16 18.18 -5.97
CA ASN A 173 15.94 19.62 -5.95
C ASN A 173 15.76 20.08 -4.50
N ALA A 174 16.75 20.78 -3.96
CA ALA A 174 16.71 21.30 -2.59
C ALA A 174 15.61 22.38 -2.37
N ASP A 175 15.13 22.99 -3.44
CA ASP A 175 14.09 24.01 -3.47
C ASP A 175 12.70 23.43 -3.80
N ALA A 176 12.53 22.09 -3.70
CA ALA A 176 11.24 21.45 -3.89
C ALA A 176 10.25 21.88 -2.78
N VAL A 177 9.05 22.27 -3.20
CA VAL A 177 7.99 22.72 -2.28
C VAL A 177 6.98 21.60 -2.06
N LYS A 178 6.77 21.26 -0.79
CA LYS A 178 5.79 20.25 -0.39
C LYS A 178 4.37 20.83 -0.38
N PHE A 179 3.42 20.07 -0.90
CA PHE A 179 2.00 20.38 -0.75
C PHE A 179 1.48 19.79 0.57
N THR A 180 0.73 20.58 1.33
CA THR A 180 -0.04 20.10 2.47
C THR A 180 -1.31 19.38 1.99
N GLU A 181 -1.98 20.01 1.00
CA GLU A 181 -3.16 19.50 0.31
C GLU A 181 -3.05 19.81 -1.18
N ILE A 182 -3.61 18.93 -2.04
CA ILE A 182 -3.62 19.13 -3.49
C ILE A 182 -4.82 18.39 -4.10
N GLY A 183 -5.45 19.01 -5.12
CA GLY A 183 -6.54 18.39 -5.85
C GLY A 183 -6.06 17.28 -6.79
N TYR A 184 -6.88 16.25 -7.02
CA TYR A 184 -6.57 15.16 -7.97
C TYR A 184 -6.22 15.67 -9.37
N SER A 185 -6.97 16.68 -9.86
CA SER A 185 -6.75 17.25 -11.18
C SER A 185 -5.40 17.95 -11.30
N ASP A 186 -4.92 18.57 -10.22
CA ASP A 186 -3.59 19.18 -10.18
C ASP A 186 -2.49 18.10 -10.19
N VAL A 187 -2.68 17.02 -9.44
CA VAL A 187 -1.74 15.88 -9.47
C VAL A 187 -1.60 15.33 -10.89
N LEU A 188 -2.71 15.16 -11.59
CA LEU A 188 -2.72 14.62 -12.95
C LEU A 188 -2.14 15.62 -13.97
N SER A 189 -2.59 16.90 -13.95
CA SER A 189 -2.18 17.92 -14.91
C SER A 189 -0.70 18.31 -14.78
N LYS A 190 -0.20 18.36 -13.55
CA LYS A 190 1.22 18.62 -13.25
C LYS A 190 2.10 17.37 -13.38
N ASN A 191 1.50 16.22 -13.73
CA ASN A 191 2.21 14.93 -13.85
C ASN A 191 3.08 14.61 -12.61
N LEU A 192 2.55 14.86 -11.42
CA LEU A 192 3.24 14.57 -10.18
C LEU A 192 3.27 13.04 -9.99
N ARG A 193 4.48 12.48 -9.94
CA ARG A 193 4.72 11.02 -9.91
C ARG A 193 4.50 10.41 -8.52
N VAL A 194 3.39 10.73 -7.91
CA VAL A 194 3.05 10.25 -6.57
C VAL A 194 2.39 8.87 -6.59
N MET A 195 1.53 8.65 -7.58
CA MET A 195 0.85 7.39 -7.89
C MET A 195 0.66 7.30 -9.41
N ASP A 196 0.30 6.11 -9.89
CA ASP A 196 -0.09 5.98 -11.30
C ASP A 196 -1.32 6.84 -11.61
N ALA A 197 -1.34 7.43 -12.80
CA ALA A 197 -2.45 8.27 -13.24
C ALA A 197 -3.81 7.54 -13.18
N SER A 198 -3.85 6.24 -13.49
CA SER A 198 -5.05 5.39 -13.37
C SER A 198 -5.55 5.30 -11.94
N ALA A 199 -4.66 5.16 -10.96
CA ALA A 199 -5.01 5.12 -9.54
C ALA A 199 -5.58 6.46 -9.06
N VAL A 200 -4.92 7.58 -9.43
CA VAL A 200 -5.39 8.93 -9.07
C VAL A 200 -6.74 9.24 -9.71
N ALA A 201 -6.93 8.91 -11.00
CA ALA A 201 -8.19 9.11 -11.70
C ALA A 201 -9.33 8.30 -11.06
N MET A 202 -9.08 7.05 -10.69
CA MET A 202 -10.06 6.20 -10.02
C MET A 202 -10.43 6.76 -8.63
N CYS A 203 -9.47 7.28 -7.87
CA CYS A 203 -9.73 7.97 -6.61
C CYS A 203 -10.58 9.23 -6.79
N ARG A 204 -10.25 10.06 -7.80
CA ARG A 204 -11.00 11.28 -8.15
C ARG A 204 -12.46 10.96 -8.46
N ASP A 205 -12.68 10.02 -9.39
CA ASP A 205 -14.03 9.71 -9.90
C ASP A 205 -14.93 9.11 -8.81
N ASN A 206 -14.34 8.50 -7.77
CA ASN A 206 -15.04 7.91 -6.63
C ASN A 206 -14.89 8.71 -5.33
N LYS A 207 -14.25 9.89 -5.35
CA LYS A 207 -14.03 10.75 -4.18
C LYS A 207 -13.34 10.06 -3.00
N LEU A 208 -12.40 9.16 -3.29
CA LEU A 208 -11.61 8.45 -2.28
C LEU A 208 -10.31 9.22 -2.02
N SER A 209 -10.20 9.85 -0.87
CA SER A 209 -9.01 10.62 -0.49
C SER A 209 -7.75 9.75 -0.42
N ILE A 210 -6.60 10.36 -0.74
CA ILE A 210 -5.29 9.74 -0.62
C ILE A 210 -4.46 10.56 0.37
N VAL A 211 -3.80 9.91 1.32
CA VAL A 211 -2.79 10.54 2.18
C VAL A 211 -1.43 9.94 1.86
N VAL A 212 -0.48 10.78 1.48
CA VAL A 212 0.92 10.38 1.20
C VAL A 212 1.79 10.82 2.37
N PHE A 213 2.51 9.91 3.00
CA PHE A 213 3.29 10.19 4.20
C PHE A 213 4.58 9.35 4.29
N ASN A 214 5.51 9.79 5.14
CA ASN A 214 6.77 9.10 5.36
C ASN A 214 6.61 7.93 6.35
N LEU A 215 6.94 6.71 5.89
CA LEU A 215 6.91 5.49 6.69
C LEU A 215 8.15 5.33 7.60
N ASN A 216 9.23 6.04 7.32
CA ASN A 216 10.47 5.89 8.10
C ASN A 216 10.41 6.60 9.47
N VAL A 217 9.38 7.38 9.71
CA VAL A 217 9.14 8.00 11.01
C VAL A 217 8.18 7.12 11.78
N TYR A 218 8.69 6.50 12.86
CA TYR A 218 7.89 5.66 13.75
C TYR A 218 6.65 6.40 14.26
N GLY A 219 5.53 5.70 14.31
CA GLY A 219 4.25 6.26 14.75
C GLY A 219 3.47 7.01 13.67
N ASN A 220 4.03 7.24 12.47
CA ASN A 220 3.32 7.95 11.41
C ASN A 220 2.09 7.19 10.89
N ILE A 221 2.06 5.86 10.94
CA ILE A 221 0.85 5.09 10.59
C ILE A 221 -0.27 5.43 11.58
N MET A 222 0.03 5.49 12.87
CA MET A 222 -0.92 5.86 13.90
C MET A 222 -1.39 7.31 13.73
N ARG A 223 -0.48 8.25 13.58
CA ARG A 223 -0.79 9.68 13.39
C ARG A 223 -1.68 9.91 12.17
N MET A 224 -1.40 9.23 11.05
CA MET A 224 -2.23 9.25 9.85
C MET A 224 -3.64 8.72 10.15
N ALA A 225 -3.76 7.57 10.84
CA ALA A 225 -5.05 6.98 11.19
C ALA A 225 -5.86 7.89 12.14
N MET A 226 -5.19 8.64 13.02
CA MET A 226 -5.80 9.65 13.87
C MET A 226 -6.18 10.94 13.13
N GLY A 227 -5.73 11.11 11.88
CA GLY A 227 -6.03 12.26 11.02
C GLY A 227 -5.14 13.46 11.25
N GLU A 228 -3.96 13.25 11.81
CA GLU A 228 -2.97 14.32 11.94
C GLU A 228 -2.42 14.72 10.54
N PRO A 229 -2.12 16.00 10.32
CA PRO A 229 -1.63 16.48 9.02
C PRO A 229 -0.13 16.16 8.85
N ILE A 230 0.21 14.88 8.72
CA ILE A 230 1.61 14.40 8.67
C ILE A 230 2.19 14.25 7.26
N GLY A 231 1.43 14.55 6.24
CA GLY A 231 1.87 14.32 4.85
C GLY A 231 1.19 15.27 3.89
N THR A 232 0.80 14.75 2.74
CA THR A 232 -0.02 15.46 1.76
C THR A 232 -1.36 14.76 1.61
N LEU A 233 -2.46 15.50 1.74
CA LEU A 233 -3.81 15.06 1.43
C LEU A 233 -4.10 15.35 -0.04
N ILE A 234 -4.57 14.35 -0.79
CA ILE A 234 -5.05 14.49 -2.17
C ILE A 234 -6.55 14.23 -2.18
N HIS A 235 -7.34 15.19 -2.68
CA HIS A 235 -8.81 15.14 -2.66
C HIS A 235 -9.47 15.91 -3.80
#